data_c1b1ae8df15858962ded2c738337f354
#
_entry.id   c1b1ae8df15858962ded2c738337f354
#
_cell.length_a   1.000
_cell.length_b   1.000
_cell.length_c   1.000
_cell.angle_alpha   90.00
_cell.angle_beta   90.00
_cell.angle_gamma   90.00
#
_symmetry.space_group_name_H-M   'P 1'
#
loop_
_entity.id
_entity.type
_entity.pdbx_description
1 polymer ?
#
loop_
_entity_poly.entity_id
_entity_poly.type
_entity_poly.pdbx_seq_one_letter_code
_entity_poly.pdbx_strand_id
1 'polypeptide(L)'
;MEMRRFTGKTAVITGGAHGIGRAIAEAFEVEGAVVHVIDTTPGDWFVGDISDPRVLERFAAQVIERSGRVDVLVNNAPPPMLGIDECGWDAFQRALAIGVTAPFYLTKLLVPHFAPGASVVNLSSSRDRMSQPQTESYTAAKGGIAALTHALAISLAGRARVNSISPGWIDTADSDITGADASQQPVGRVGRPEDIAALALFLCSDAAGFITGENICVDGGMTKLMVYQGEHGWKYGEATV
;
A
#
# COMPACT_ATOMS: atom_id res chain seq x y z
N MET A 1 1.40 -30.83 -9.00
CA MET A 1 0.96 -29.78 -8.07
C MET A 1 2.03 -28.70 -8.08
N GLU A 2 1.71 -27.53 -8.57
CA GLU A 2 2.65 -26.40 -8.51
C GLU A 2 2.92 -26.06 -7.04
N MET A 3 4.19 -25.92 -6.69
CA MET A 3 4.59 -25.61 -5.31
C MET A 3 4.20 -24.16 -5.01
N ARG A 4 3.39 -23.94 -3.98
CA ARG A 4 2.98 -22.59 -3.55
C ARG A 4 4.21 -21.79 -3.14
N ARG A 5 4.36 -20.60 -3.71
CA ARG A 5 5.60 -19.77 -3.65
C ARG A 5 5.96 -19.28 -2.24
N PHE A 6 4.98 -19.18 -1.35
CA PHE A 6 5.13 -18.65 -0.01
C PHE A 6 4.90 -19.68 1.10
N THR A 7 4.93 -20.99 0.76
CA THR A 7 4.83 -22.04 1.78
C THR A 7 5.93 -21.92 2.84
N GLY A 8 5.52 -21.89 4.11
CA GLY A 8 6.43 -21.71 5.26
C GLY A 8 6.97 -20.30 5.45
N LYS A 9 6.47 -19.31 4.69
CA LYS A 9 6.78 -17.89 4.86
C LYS A 9 5.72 -17.20 5.71
N THR A 10 6.12 -16.14 6.40
CA THR A 10 5.24 -15.31 7.22
C THR A 10 5.07 -13.94 6.59
N ALA A 11 3.81 -13.54 6.34
CA ALA A 11 3.43 -12.25 5.82
C ALA A 11 2.68 -11.41 6.87
N VAL A 12 3.04 -10.15 7.01
CA VAL A 12 2.42 -9.17 7.91
C VAL A 12 1.79 -8.07 7.09
N ILE A 13 0.50 -7.77 7.31
CA ILE A 13 -0.25 -6.84 6.47
C ILE A 13 -1.03 -5.86 7.36
N THR A 14 -0.86 -4.56 7.13
CA THR A 14 -1.66 -3.54 7.80
C THR A 14 -2.87 -3.13 6.94
N GLY A 15 -4.04 -2.94 7.57
CA GLY A 15 -5.27 -2.59 6.85
C GLY A 15 -5.78 -3.74 5.98
N GLY A 16 -5.73 -4.97 6.49
CA GLY A 16 -6.04 -6.17 5.71
C GLY A 16 -7.49 -6.65 5.79
N ALA A 17 -8.38 -5.92 6.45
CA ALA A 17 -9.79 -6.32 6.58
C ALA A 17 -10.60 -6.11 5.30
N HIS A 18 -10.21 -5.16 4.45
CA HIS A 18 -10.97 -4.74 3.27
C HIS A 18 -10.09 -4.40 2.08
N GLY A 19 -10.70 -4.32 0.90
CA GLY A 19 -10.15 -3.77 -0.33
C GLY A 19 -8.80 -4.36 -0.71
N ILE A 20 -7.83 -3.51 -1.03
CA ILE A 20 -6.50 -3.92 -1.50
C ILE A 20 -5.78 -4.78 -0.46
N GLY A 21 -5.82 -4.38 0.82
CA GLY A 21 -5.13 -5.13 1.88
C GLY A 21 -5.67 -6.53 2.06
N ARG A 22 -6.99 -6.71 1.95
CA ARG A 22 -7.64 -8.01 2.00
C ARG A 22 -7.24 -8.89 0.82
N ALA A 23 -7.29 -8.36 -0.40
CA ALA A 23 -6.88 -9.11 -1.59
C ALA A 23 -5.40 -9.55 -1.52
N ILE A 24 -4.52 -8.69 -0.96
CA ILE A 24 -3.13 -9.05 -0.73
C ILE A 24 -3.04 -10.17 0.32
N ALA A 25 -3.76 -10.10 1.43
CA ALA A 25 -3.76 -11.11 2.48
C ALA A 25 -4.20 -12.47 1.93
N GLU A 26 -5.35 -12.52 1.26
CA GLU A 26 -5.90 -13.71 0.63
C GLU A 26 -4.94 -14.30 -0.43
N ALA A 27 -4.28 -13.45 -1.23
CA ALA A 27 -3.32 -13.89 -2.22
C ALA A 27 -2.09 -14.57 -1.59
N PHE A 28 -1.56 -14.04 -0.48
CA PHE A 28 -0.48 -14.69 0.26
C PHE A 28 -0.91 -16.00 0.91
N GLU A 29 -2.14 -16.09 1.45
CA GLU A 29 -2.70 -17.33 2.02
C GLU A 29 -2.85 -18.41 0.96
N VAL A 30 -3.39 -18.08 -0.22
CA VAL A 30 -3.51 -18.98 -1.37
C VAL A 30 -2.14 -19.54 -1.78
N GLU A 31 -1.11 -18.70 -1.71
CA GLU A 31 0.29 -19.08 -2.00
C GLU A 31 1.00 -19.77 -0.83
N GLY A 32 0.28 -20.04 0.28
CA GLY A 32 0.75 -20.88 1.39
C GLY A 32 1.49 -20.15 2.50
N ALA A 33 1.42 -18.80 2.56
CA ALA A 33 1.97 -18.04 3.67
C ALA A 33 1.11 -18.16 4.94
N VAL A 34 1.75 -18.02 6.10
CA VAL A 34 1.06 -17.66 7.35
C VAL A 34 0.88 -16.14 7.36
N VAL A 35 -0.36 -15.67 7.39
CA VAL A 35 -0.68 -14.25 7.29
C VAL A 35 -1.11 -13.68 8.64
N HIS A 36 -0.50 -12.55 9.04
CA HIS A 36 -0.90 -11.76 10.18
C HIS A 36 -1.43 -10.41 9.72
N VAL A 37 -2.67 -10.12 10.07
CA VAL A 37 -3.34 -8.86 9.74
C VAL A 37 -3.51 -8.01 10.99
N ILE A 38 -3.34 -6.69 10.85
CA ILE A 38 -3.81 -5.68 11.80
C ILE A 38 -4.77 -4.73 11.09
N ASP A 39 -5.93 -4.49 11.69
CA ASP A 39 -6.95 -3.56 11.20
C ASP A 39 -7.72 -2.95 12.36
N THR A 40 -8.39 -1.82 12.14
CA THR A 40 -9.30 -1.23 13.12
C THR A 40 -10.67 -1.90 13.13
N THR A 41 -11.04 -2.56 12.04
CA THR A 41 -12.30 -3.29 11.90
C THR A 41 -12.26 -4.58 12.71
N PRO A 42 -13.29 -4.92 13.49
CA PRO A 42 -13.38 -6.21 14.18
C PRO A 42 -13.34 -7.41 13.23
N GLY A 43 -12.60 -8.47 13.61
CA GLY A 43 -12.47 -9.72 12.85
C GLY A 43 -11.48 -10.69 13.51
N ASP A 44 -11.17 -11.78 12.80
CA ASP A 44 -10.24 -12.83 13.27
C ASP A 44 -8.75 -12.45 13.08
N TRP A 45 -8.44 -11.19 13.25
CA TRP A 45 -7.10 -10.61 13.16
C TRP A 45 -6.81 -9.73 14.39
N PHE A 46 -5.63 -9.11 14.44
CA PHE A 46 -5.31 -8.15 15.49
C PHE A 46 -6.10 -6.86 15.27
N VAL A 47 -6.99 -6.53 16.21
CA VAL A 47 -7.77 -5.30 16.14
C VAL A 47 -7.01 -4.17 16.83
N GLY A 48 -6.66 -3.12 16.06
CA GLY A 48 -5.92 -1.99 16.62
C GLY A 48 -5.63 -0.87 15.62
N ASP A 49 -5.44 0.33 16.16
CA ASP A 49 -5.09 1.52 15.39
C ASP A 49 -3.57 1.67 15.31
N ILE A 50 -3.04 1.60 14.12
CA ILE A 50 -1.58 1.69 13.87
C ILE A 50 -0.99 3.08 14.15
N SER A 51 -1.81 4.10 14.36
CA SER A 51 -1.31 5.42 14.79
C SER A 51 -0.83 5.44 16.26
N ASP A 52 -1.20 4.44 17.07
CA ASP A 52 -0.69 4.27 18.44
C ASP A 52 0.54 3.32 18.43
N PRO A 53 1.75 3.80 18.79
CA PRO A 53 2.94 2.98 18.80
C PRO A 53 2.84 1.76 19.72
N ARG A 54 2.08 1.86 20.84
CA ARG A 54 1.89 0.73 21.76
C ARG A 54 1.05 -0.39 21.15
N VAL A 55 0.16 -0.04 20.21
CA VAL A 55 -0.60 -1.02 19.42
C VAL A 55 0.35 -1.77 18.49
N LEU A 56 1.23 -1.04 17.78
CA LEU A 56 2.24 -1.65 16.91
C LEU A 56 3.21 -2.55 17.66
N GLU A 57 3.65 -2.15 18.86
CA GLU A 57 4.53 -2.96 19.72
C GLU A 57 3.85 -4.29 20.12
N ARG A 58 2.58 -4.24 20.57
CA ARG A 58 1.82 -5.47 20.90
C ARG A 58 1.58 -6.35 19.69
N PHE A 59 1.26 -5.75 18.55
CA PHE A 59 1.06 -6.50 17.31
C PHE A 59 2.35 -7.19 16.86
N ALA A 60 3.46 -6.46 16.81
CA ALA A 60 4.75 -7.03 16.45
C ALA A 60 5.15 -8.18 17.40
N ALA A 61 4.98 -8.00 18.72
CA ALA A 61 5.25 -9.04 19.71
C ALA A 61 4.42 -10.30 19.46
N GLN A 62 3.11 -10.15 19.15
CA GLN A 62 2.23 -11.28 18.83
C GLN A 62 2.67 -12.00 17.54
N VAL A 63 3.07 -11.26 16.49
CA VAL A 63 3.58 -11.85 15.25
C VAL A 63 4.81 -12.72 15.53
N ILE A 64 5.74 -12.19 16.32
CA ILE A 64 7.00 -12.89 16.64
C ILE A 64 6.75 -14.08 17.54
N GLU A 65 5.87 -13.97 18.54
CA GLU A 65 5.48 -15.10 19.39
C GLU A 65 4.89 -16.26 18.58
N ARG A 66 4.05 -15.96 17.57
CA ARG A 66 3.37 -16.98 16.78
C ARG A 66 4.20 -17.58 15.65
N SER A 67 5.06 -16.78 15.02
CA SER A 67 5.76 -17.16 13.78
C SER A 67 7.29 -17.17 13.90
N GLY A 68 7.87 -16.45 14.87
CA GLY A 68 9.31 -16.36 15.10
C GLY A 68 10.11 -15.59 14.04
N ARG A 69 9.51 -15.37 12.85
CA ARG A 69 10.15 -14.73 11.69
C ARG A 69 9.15 -13.94 10.85
N VAL A 70 9.66 -13.03 10.05
CA VAL A 70 8.89 -12.27 9.05
C VAL A 70 9.61 -12.33 7.71
N ASP A 71 8.92 -12.80 6.68
CA ASP A 71 9.41 -12.85 5.30
C ASP A 71 8.89 -11.69 4.47
N VAL A 72 7.67 -11.24 4.78
CA VAL A 72 6.96 -10.19 4.04
C VAL A 72 6.33 -9.21 5.02
N LEU A 73 6.50 -7.91 4.76
CA LEU A 73 5.75 -6.84 5.41
C LEU A 73 5.06 -5.99 4.35
N VAL A 74 3.73 -5.85 4.44
CA VAL A 74 2.95 -4.97 3.57
C VAL A 74 2.32 -3.86 4.40
N ASN A 75 2.82 -2.65 4.25
CA ASN A 75 2.26 -1.45 4.84
C ASN A 75 1.18 -0.88 3.92
N ASN A 76 -0.08 -1.30 4.13
CA ASN A 76 -1.20 -0.96 3.26
C ASN A 76 -2.21 0.01 3.89
N ALA A 77 -2.37 0.04 5.21
CA ALA A 77 -3.41 0.82 5.88
C ALA A 77 -3.47 2.28 5.35
N PRO A 78 -4.62 2.75 4.85
CA PRO A 78 -4.72 4.05 4.23
C PRO A 78 -4.78 5.18 5.27
N PRO A 79 -4.04 6.29 5.06
CA PRO A 79 -4.23 7.49 5.86
C PRO A 79 -5.55 8.19 5.50
N PRO A 80 -6.11 9.03 6.41
CA PRO A 80 -7.25 9.87 6.10
C PRO A 80 -6.90 10.90 5.01
N MET A 81 -7.92 11.27 4.22
CA MET A 81 -7.80 12.24 3.13
C MET A 81 -8.66 13.46 3.45
N LEU A 82 -8.01 14.55 3.83
CA LEU A 82 -8.61 15.85 4.13
C LEU A 82 -7.77 16.96 3.51
N GLY A 83 -8.42 18.02 3.06
CA GLY A 83 -7.82 19.12 2.35
C GLY A 83 -7.66 20.40 3.15
N ILE A 84 -7.14 21.43 2.49
CA ILE A 84 -6.76 22.74 3.11
C ILE A 84 -7.93 23.42 3.82
N ASP A 85 -9.17 23.20 3.38
CA ASP A 85 -10.33 23.87 3.97
C ASP A 85 -10.78 23.23 5.30
N GLU A 86 -10.55 21.92 5.48
CA GLU A 86 -11.10 21.16 6.63
C GLU A 86 -10.02 20.48 7.48
N CYS A 87 -8.80 20.34 6.96
CA CYS A 87 -7.74 19.59 7.62
C CYS A 87 -7.07 20.40 8.73
N GLY A 88 -7.49 20.20 9.97
CA GLY A 88 -6.80 20.76 11.13
C GLY A 88 -5.46 20.05 11.42
N TRP A 89 -4.67 20.65 12.32
CA TRP A 89 -3.35 20.15 12.71
C TRP A 89 -3.37 18.67 13.10
N ASP A 90 -4.26 18.25 14.00
CA ASP A 90 -4.30 16.88 14.52
C ASP A 90 -4.70 15.87 13.44
N ALA A 91 -5.61 16.25 12.55
CA ALA A 91 -6.00 15.42 11.42
C ALA A 91 -4.83 15.21 10.43
N PHE A 92 -4.06 16.26 10.16
CA PHE A 92 -2.87 16.17 9.32
C PHE A 92 -1.79 15.32 9.98
N GLN A 93 -1.52 15.50 11.28
CA GLN A 93 -0.59 14.66 12.03
C GLN A 93 -1.01 13.20 12.03
N ARG A 94 -2.33 12.91 12.17
CA ARG A 94 -2.86 11.55 12.08
C ARG A 94 -2.62 10.93 10.70
N ALA A 95 -2.79 11.69 9.63
CA ALA A 95 -2.51 11.20 8.27
C ALA A 95 -1.03 10.79 8.10
N LEU A 96 -0.11 11.61 8.61
CA LEU A 96 1.32 11.29 8.61
C LEU A 96 1.65 10.13 9.54
N ALA A 97 1.01 10.06 10.71
CA ALA A 97 1.19 8.95 11.64
C ALA A 97 0.84 7.61 11.01
N ILE A 98 -0.32 7.51 10.33
CA ILE A 98 -0.75 6.27 9.67
C ILE A 98 0.05 6.00 8.40
N GLY A 99 0.24 7.02 7.54
CA GLY A 99 0.80 6.82 6.20
C GLY A 99 2.33 6.76 6.13
N VAL A 100 3.04 7.25 7.15
CA VAL A 100 4.52 7.33 7.14
C VAL A 100 5.13 6.78 8.42
N THR A 101 4.70 7.31 9.59
CA THR A 101 5.36 6.97 10.87
C THR A 101 5.11 5.53 11.27
N ALA A 102 3.88 5.02 11.15
CA ALA A 102 3.55 3.64 11.47
C ALA A 102 4.27 2.63 10.57
N PRO A 103 4.31 2.79 9.23
CA PRO A 103 5.13 1.97 8.35
C PRO A 103 6.61 1.94 8.75
N PHE A 104 7.20 3.09 9.05
CA PHE A 104 8.57 3.16 9.55
C PHE A 104 8.74 2.39 10.86
N TYR A 105 7.87 2.65 11.83
CA TYR A 105 8.01 2.09 13.18
C TYR A 105 7.76 0.59 13.20
N LEU A 106 6.72 0.09 12.50
CA LEU A 106 6.48 -1.34 12.37
C LEU A 106 7.64 -2.05 11.67
N THR A 107 8.18 -1.46 10.60
CA THR A 107 9.39 -2.00 9.95
C THR A 107 10.53 -2.10 10.96
N LYS A 108 10.81 -1.04 11.74
CA LYS A 108 11.85 -1.02 12.77
C LYS A 108 11.66 -2.13 13.81
N LEU A 109 10.43 -2.37 14.27
CA LEU A 109 10.13 -3.42 15.24
C LEU A 109 10.36 -4.83 14.68
N LEU A 110 10.07 -5.05 13.40
CA LEU A 110 10.14 -6.35 12.76
C LEU A 110 11.53 -6.68 12.15
N VAL A 111 12.35 -5.68 11.83
CA VAL A 111 13.69 -5.87 11.23
C VAL A 111 14.56 -6.90 11.94
N PRO A 112 14.62 -6.99 13.30
CA PRO A 112 15.42 -8.01 13.98
C PRO A 112 14.98 -9.45 13.70
N HIS A 113 13.77 -9.62 13.17
CA HIS A 113 13.13 -10.90 12.90
C HIS A 113 12.93 -11.17 11.40
N PHE A 114 13.47 -10.31 10.54
CA PHE A 114 13.40 -10.53 9.10
C PHE A 114 14.19 -11.78 8.71
N ALA A 115 13.54 -12.62 7.93
CA ALA A 115 14.17 -13.76 7.31
C ALA A 115 15.18 -13.31 6.23
N PRO A 116 16.21 -14.12 5.92
CA PRO A 116 17.04 -13.86 4.75
C PRO A 116 16.18 -13.72 3.48
N GLY A 117 16.39 -12.63 2.72
CA GLY A 117 15.61 -12.33 1.53
C GLY A 117 14.21 -11.71 1.80
N ALA A 118 13.95 -11.24 3.01
CA ALA A 118 12.71 -10.58 3.36
C ALA A 118 12.39 -9.40 2.41
N SER A 119 11.10 -9.10 2.26
CA SER A 119 10.62 -8.02 1.40
C SER A 119 9.60 -7.15 2.12
N VAL A 120 9.76 -5.83 1.97
CA VAL A 120 8.79 -4.83 2.43
C VAL A 120 8.12 -4.19 1.22
N VAL A 121 6.79 -4.13 1.21
CA VAL A 121 6.01 -3.41 0.21
C VAL A 121 5.18 -2.33 0.91
N ASN A 122 5.38 -1.10 0.48
CA ASN A 122 4.62 0.04 0.97
C ASN A 122 3.55 0.44 -0.04
N LEU A 123 2.30 0.62 0.39
CA LEU A 123 1.23 1.13 -0.49
C LEU A 123 1.25 2.65 -0.51
N SER A 124 1.80 3.21 -1.61
CA SER A 124 1.70 4.62 -1.93
C SER A 124 0.39 4.91 -2.69
N SER A 125 0.41 5.74 -3.69
CA SER A 125 -0.72 6.09 -4.57
C SER A 125 -0.17 6.85 -5.77
N SER A 126 -0.90 6.90 -6.89
CA SER A 126 -0.67 7.87 -7.95
C SER A 126 -0.67 9.32 -7.45
N ARG A 127 -1.27 9.56 -6.28
CA ARG A 127 -1.27 10.87 -5.58
C ARG A 127 0.07 11.25 -4.94
N ASP A 128 1.08 10.41 -5.04
CA ASP A 128 2.46 10.79 -4.69
C ASP A 128 3.07 11.80 -5.69
N ARG A 129 2.48 11.91 -6.89
CA ARG A 129 2.92 12.76 -8.01
C ARG A 129 1.80 13.51 -8.71
N MET A 130 0.53 13.23 -8.40
CA MET A 130 -0.66 13.90 -8.92
C MET A 130 -1.58 14.25 -7.78
N SER A 131 -2.41 15.28 -7.93
CA SER A 131 -3.33 15.70 -6.87
C SER A 131 -4.68 16.09 -7.43
N GLN A 132 -5.70 15.98 -6.61
CA GLN A 132 -6.98 16.66 -6.76
C GLN A 132 -7.10 17.69 -5.63
N PRO A 133 -7.92 18.72 -5.77
CA PRO A 133 -8.21 19.62 -4.67
C PRO A 133 -8.64 18.88 -3.41
N GLN A 134 -8.33 19.41 -2.23
CA GLN A 134 -8.75 18.87 -0.93
C GLN A 134 -8.17 17.48 -0.59
N THR A 135 -6.93 17.20 -1.00
CA THR A 135 -6.27 15.90 -0.74
C THR A 135 -4.91 16.03 -0.06
N GLU A 136 -4.59 17.19 0.51
CA GLU A 136 -3.23 17.55 0.97
C GLU A 136 -2.68 16.58 2.01
N SER A 137 -3.49 16.18 3.00
CA SER A 137 -3.04 15.25 4.05
C SER A 137 -2.68 13.88 3.49
N TYR A 138 -3.49 13.36 2.58
CA TYR A 138 -3.26 12.08 1.93
C TYR A 138 -2.07 12.14 0.96
N THR A 139 -2.02 13.18 0.12
CA THR A 139 -0.92 13.40 -0.83
C THR A 139 0.42 13.52 -0.12
N ALA A 140 0.48 14.29 0.99
CA ALA A 140 1.69 14.41 1.81
C ALA A 140 2.13 13.04 2.37
N ALA A 141 1.19 12.26 2.90
CA ALA A 141 1.48 10.93 3.43
C ALA A 141 1.95 9.96 2.33
N LYS A 142 1.32 9.98 1.14
CA LYS A 142 1.67 9.09 0.02
C LYS A 142 2.98 9.49 -0.67
N GLY A 143 3.30 10.76 -0.74
CA GLY A 143 4.64 11.24 -1.11
C GLY A 143 5.69 10.85 -0.07
N GLY A 144 5.36 11.00 1.21
CA GLY A 144 6.24 10.63 2.32
C GLY A 144 6.60 9.15 2.34
N ILE A 145 5.64 8.23 2.13
CA ILE A 145 5.91 6.79 2.09
C ILE A 145 6.71 6.39 0.86
N ALA A 146 6.49 7.04 -0.29
CA ALA A 146 7.30 6.81 -1.49
C ALA A 146 8.77 7.18 -1.24
N ALA A 147 9.03 8.33 -0.60
CA ALA A 147 10.38 8.74 -0.21
C ALA A 147 10.98 7.82 0.87
N LEU A 148 10.19 7.42 1.88
CA LEU A 148 10.64 6.50 2.91
C LEU A 148 11.06 5.14 2.32
N THR A 149 10.43 4.70 1.25
CA THR A 149 10.73 3.43 0.59
C THR A 149 12.18 3.31 0.15
N HIS A 150 12.69 4.28 -0.62
CA HIS A 150 14.09 4.23 -1.04
C HIS A 150 15.07 4.43 0.11
N ALA A 151 14.72 5.24 1.12
CA ALA A 151 15.55 5.41 2.33
C ALA A 151 15.69 4.10 3.11
N LEU A 152 14.57 3.37 3.30
CA LEU A 152 14.57 2.05 3.93
C LEU A 152 15.32 1.01 3.09
N ALA A 153 15.19 1.03 1.76
CA ALA A 153 15.89 0.12 0.86
C ALA A 153 17.41 0.20 1.05
N ILE A 154 17.94 1.41 1.19
CA ILE A 154 19.38 1.63 1.45
C ILE A 154 19.76 1.22 2.87
N SER A 155 18.97 1.58 3.87
CA SER A 155 19.26 1.26 5.27
C SER A 155 19.16 -0.24 5.57
N LEU A 156 18.33 -0.97 4.82
CA LEU A 156 18.12 -2.41 4.96
C LEU A 156 18.88 -3.26 3.93
N ALA A 157 19.84 -2.66 3.22
CA ALA A 157 20.66 -3.39 2.25
C ALA A 157 21.25 -4.68 2.86
N GLY A 158 21.11 -5.79 2.15
CA GLY A 158 21.53 -7.12 2.61
C GLY A 158 20.59 -7.78 3.64
N ARG A 159 19.59 -7.08 4.17
CA ARG A 159 18.60 -7.61 5.12
C ARG A 159 17.21 -7.77 4.51
N ALA A 160 16.76 -6.82 3.73
CA ALA A 160 15.46 -6.87 3.05
C ALA A 160 15.49 -5.99 1.80
N ARG A 161 14.64 -6.32 0.83
CA ARG A 161 14.28 -5.43 -0.27
C ARG A 161 13.08 -4.58 0.17
N VAL A 162 13.03 -3.31 -0.23
CA VAL A 162 11.94 -2.41 0.10
C VAL A 162 11.47 -1.73 -1.17
N ASN A 163 10.21 -1.90 -1.54
CA ASN A 163 9.61 -1.27 -2.70
C ASN A 163 8.25 -0.67 -2.34
N SER A 164 7.72 0.18 -3.19
CA SER A 164 6.35 0.68 -3.06
C SER A 164 5.54 0.44 -4.32
N ILE A 165 4.24 0.32 -4.14
CA ILE A 165 3.25 0.28 -5.20
C ILE A 165 2.43 1.57 -5.11
N SER A 166 2.25 2.25 -6.23
CA SER A 166 1.38 3.42 -6.37
C SER A 166 0.15 3.05 -7.20
N PRO A 167 -0.96 2.61 -6.55
CA PRO A 167 -2.21 2.34 -7.23
C PRO A 167 -2.80 3.61 -7.84
N GLY A 168 -3.47 3.47 -9.00
CA GLY A 168 -4.41 4.45 -9.52
C GLY A 168 -5.79 4.32 -8.86
N TRP A 169 -6.85 4.48 -9.64
CA TRP A 169 -8.19 4.20 -9.18
C TRP A 169 -8.43 2.69 -9.13
N ILE A 170 -8.64 2.16 -7.93
CA ILE A 170 -8.96 0.75 -7.67
C ILE A 170 -10.37 0.69 -7.08
N ASP A 171 -11.26 -0.02 -7.74
CA ASP A 171 -12.58 -0.30 -7.20
C ASP A 171 -12.49 -1.40 -6.12
N THR A 172 -12.85 -1.02 -4.91
CA THR A 172 -12.87 -1.92 -3.74
C THR A 172 -14.29 -2.33 -3.32
N ALA A 173 -15.30 -1.85 -4.05
CA ALA A 173 -16.71 -2.08 -3.76
C ALA A 173 -17.39 -3.05 -4.75
N ASP A 174 -16.63 -3.57 -5.72
CA ASP A 174 -17.11 -4.42 -6.83
C ASP A 174 -18.27 -3.73 -7.61
N SER A 175 -18.04 -2.45 -7.93
CA SER A 175 -19.00 -1.62 -8.65
C SER A 175 -18.96 -1.90 -10.16
N ASP A 176 -20.09 -1.72 -10.85
CA ASP A 176 -20.13 -1.77 -12.31
C ASP A 176 -19.74 -0.42 -12.91
N ILE A 177 -18.42 -0.15 -12.94
CA ILE A 177 -17.86 1.11 -13.44
C ILE A 177 -17.66 1.00 -14.95
N THR A 178 -18.40 1.81 -15.70
CA THR A 178 -18.42 1.82 -17.17
C THR A 178 -18.28 3.24 -17.74
N GLY A 179 -18.29 3.37 -19.06
CA GLY A 179 -18.30 4.67 -19.75
C GLY A 179 -17.01 5.48 -19.52
N ALA A 180 -17.15 6.77 -19.28
CA ALA A 180 -16.03 7.70 -19.15
C ALA A 180 -15.09 7.34 -17.99
N ASP A 181 -15.65 6.88 -16.88
CA ASP A 181 -14.87 6.49 -15.70
C ASP A 181 -13.95 5.29 -15.97
N ALA A 182 -14.43 4.31 -16.74
CA ALA A 182 -13.59 3.19 -17.16
C ALA A 182 -12.57 3.61 -18.23
N SER A 183 -12.96 4.44 -19.17
CA SER A 183 -12.12 4.81 -20.32
C SER A 183 -11.03 5.85 -20.01
N GLN A 184 -11.08 6.51 -18.85
CA GLN A 184 -9.99 7.41 -18.45
C GLN A 184 -8.67 6.66 -18.13
N GLN A 185 -8.74 5.35 -17.90
CA GLN A 185 -7.55 4.50 -17.84
C GLN A 185 -7.30 3.91 -19.24
N PRO A 186 -6.11 4.11 -19.84
CA PRO A 186 -5.78 3.57 -21.16
C PRO A 186 -6.02 2.08 -21.34
N VAL A 187 -5.96 1.29 -20.26
CA VAL A 187 -6.30 -0.15 -20.31
C VAL A 187 -7.81 -0.42 -20.44
N GLY A 188 -8.67 0.62 -20.41
CA GLY A 188 -10.10 0.52 -20.65
C GLY A 188 -10.95 0.03 -19.47
N ARG A 189 -10.39 -0.01 -18.26
CA ARG A 189 -11.13 -0.36 -17.04
C ARG A 189 -10.53 0.29 -15.79
N VAL A 190 -11.32 0.43 -14.75
CA VAL A 190 -10.84 0.70 -13.40
C VAL A 190 -10.07 -0.52 -12.86
N GLY A 191 -9.05 -0.29 -12.03
CA GLY A 191 -8.28 -1.36 -11.41
C GLY A 191 -9.10 -2.13 -10.38
N ARG A 192 -8.66 -3.35 -10.07
CA ARG A 192 -9.22 -4.20 -9.02
C ARG A 192 -8.17 -4.46 -7.95
N PRO A 193 -8.55 -4.80 -6.72
CA PRO A 193 -7.62 -5.16 -5.66
C PRO A 193 -6.61 -6.23 -6.07
N GLU A 194 -7.02 -7.19 -6.90
CA GLU A 194 -6.17 -8.28 -7.40
C GLU A 194 -5.05 -7.78 -8.32
N ASP A 195 -5.23 -6.67 -9.04
CA ASP A 195 -4.17 -6.07 -9.86
C ASP A 195 -2.99 -5.62 -8.97
N ILE A 196 -3.29 -5.14 -7.76
CA ILE A 196 -2.30 -4.72 -6.77
C ILE A 196 -1.70 -5.93 -6.06
N ALA A 197 -2.53 -6.90 -5.67
CA ALA A 197 -2.09 -8.12 -5.02
C ALA A 197 -1.11 -8.92 -5.89
N ALA A 198 -1.33 -9.00 -7.20
CA ALA A 198 -0.44 -9.67 -8.14
C ALA A 198 0.96 -9.06 -8.14
N LEU A 199 1.06 -7.70 -8.15
CA LEU A 199 2.38 -7.03 -8.08
C LEU A 199 3.01 -7.18 -6.69
N ALA A 200 2.23 -7.15 -5.62
CA ALA A 200 2.73 -7.37 -4.26
C ALA A 200 3.35 -8.77 -4.12
N LEU A 201 2.68 -9.82 -4.61
CA LEU A 201 3.22 -11.17 -4.65
C LEU A 201 4.52 -11.24 -5.47
N PHE A 202 4.56 -10.59 -6.64
CA PHE A 202 5.76 -10.57 -7.48
C PHE A 202 6.92 -9.89 -6.75
N LEU A 203 6.71 -8.69 -6.20
CA LEU A 203 7.76 -7.93 -5.50
C LEU A 203 8.28 -8.65 -4.26
N CYS A 204 7.45 -9.48 -3.61
CA CYS A 204 7.86 -10.27 -2.46
C CYS A 204 8.47 -11.62 -2.83
N SER A 205 8.44 -12.03 -4.09
CA SER A 205 9.05 -13.27 -4.57
C SER A 205 10.52 -13.14 -4.89
N ASP A 206 11.20 -14.27 -5.05
CA ASP A 206 12.60 -14.34 -5.48
C ASP A 206 12.80 -13.82 -6.93
N ALA A 207 11.74 -13.85 -7.75
CA ALA A 207 11.77 -13.30 -9.11
C ALA A 207 12.03 -11.78 -9.15
N ALA A 208 11.72 -11.05 -8.06
CA ALA A 208 12.02 -9.64 -7.90
C ALA A 208 13.33 -9.37 -7.15
N GLY A 209 14.24 -10.34 -7.07
CA GLY A 209 15.46 -10.29 -6.26
C GLY A 209 16.41 -9.13 -6.58
N PHE A 210 16.30 -8.50 -7.76
CA PHE A 210 17.10 -7.34 -8.19
C PHE A 210 16.32 -6.02 -8.19
N ILE A 211 15.12 -5.98 -7.56
CA ILE A 211 14.27 -4.78 -7.47
C ILE A 211 14.21 -4.34 -6.02
N THR A 212 14.74 -3.16 -5.72
CA THR A 212 14.66 -2.51 -4.41
C THR A 212 14.75 -1.00 -4.54
N GLY A 213 14.04 -0.27 -3.69
CA GLY A 213 14.00 1.20 -3.69
C GLY A 213 13.01 1.80 -4.69
N GLU A 214 12.29 0.97 -5.45
CA GLU A 214 11.42 1.41 -6.52
C GLU A 214 10.00 1.73 -6.04
N ASN A 215 9.38 2.69 -6.74
CA ASN A 215 7.96 3.01 -6.59
C ASN A 215 7.24 2.74 -7.92
N ILE A 216 6.51 1.63 -7.97
CA ILE A 216 5.90 1.11 -9.20
C ILE A 216 4.43 1.53 -9.28
N CYS A 217 4.08 2.27 -10.35
CA CYS A 217 2.72 2.71 -10.61
C CYS A 217 1.90 1.57 -11.22
N VAL A 218 0.70 1.32 -10.66
CA VAL A 218 -0.30 0.36 -11.17
C VAL A 218 -1.62 1.10 -11.29
N ASP A 219 -1.82 1.78 -12.40
CA ASP A 219 -2.89 2.75 -12.60
C ASP A 219 -3.59 2.64 -13.97
N GLY A 220 -3.35 1.55 -14.68
CA GLY A 220 -3.91 1.36 -16.02
C GLY A 220 -3.42 2.39 -17.06
N GLY A 221 -2.34 3.09 -16.78
CA GLY A 221 -1.76 4.13 -17.65
C GLY A 221 -2.33 5.54 -17.41
N MET A 222 -3.20 5.73 -16.42
CA MET A 222 -3.84 7.02 -16.15
C MET A 222 -2.82 8.16 -15.97
N THR A 223 -1.74 7.95 -15.21
CA THR A 223 -0.71 8.98 -14.99
C THR A 223 0.21 9.22 -16.19
N LYS A 224 0.07 8.44 -17.27
CA LYS A 224 0.87 8.56 -18.51
C LYS A 224 0.09 9.20 -19.65
N LEU A 225 -1.24 9.26 -19.53
CA LEU A 225 -2.10 9.84 -20.55
C LEU A 225 -2.02 11.37 -20.51
N MET A 226 -1.54 11.97 -21.60
CA MET A 226 -1.60 13.42 -21.82
C MET A 226 -2.86 13.73 -22.62
N VAL A 227 -3.69 14.64 -22.11
CA VAL A 227 -4.96 15.03 -22.74
C VAL A 227 -4.98 16.53 -22.95
N TYR A 228 -5.31 16.97 -24.17
CA TYR A 228 -5.51 18.37 -24.49
C TYR A 228 -7.00 18.73 -24.46
N GLN A 229 -7.30 20.03 -24.34
CA GLN A 229 -8.69 20.52 -24.35
C GLN A 229 -9.42 20.05 -25.61
N GLY A 230 -10.60 19.45 -25.42
CA GLY A 230 -11.45 18.94 -26.48
C GLY A 230 -11.18 17.49 -26.88
N GLU A 231 -10.10 16.89 -26.43
CA GLU A 231 -9.79 15.47 -26.65
C GLU A 231 -10.47 14.59 -25.62
N HIS A 232 -10.85 13.39 -26.01
CA HIS A 232 -11.48 12.38 -25.12
C HIS A 232 -12.67 12.92 -24.30
N GLY A 233 -13.38 13.95 -24.84
CA GLY A 233 -14.49 14.60 -24.13
C GLY A 233 -14.07 15.55 -23.01
N TRP A 234 -12.78 15.75 -22.75
CA TRP A 234 -12.29 16.68 -21.75
C TRP A 234 -12.47 18.14 -22.20
N LYS A 235 -13.07 18.94 -21.34
CA LYS A 235 -13.22 20.39 -21.55
C LYS A 235 -12.70 21.12 -20.33
N TYR A 236 -11.81 22.09 -20.57
CA TYR A 236 -11.40 23.01 -19.52
C TYR A 236 -12.58 23.94 -19.23
N GLY A 237 -13.23 23.77 -18.09
CA GLY A 237 -14.23 24.72 -17.61
C GLY A 237 -13.56 26.04 -17.21
N GLU A 238 -14.28 27.16 -17.35
CA GLU A 238 -13.83 28.40 -16.73
C GLU A 238 -13.70 28.13 -15.22
N ALA A 239 -12.47 28.30 -14.71
CA ALA A 239 -12.24 28.17 -13.28
C ALA A 239 -13.08 29.24 -12.58
N THR A 240 -14.08 28.85 -11.84
CA THR A 240 -14.66 29.70 -10.78
C THR A 240 -13.57 29.87 -9.73
N VAL A 241 -12.89 31.02 -9.82
CA VAL A 241 -11.93 31.49 -8.80
C VAL A 241 -12.68 31.83 -7.54
#